data_e693173995eed19f772336bfb6ec0996
#
_entry.id   e693173995eed19f772336bfb6ec0996
#
_cell.length_a   1.000
_cell.length_b   1.000
_cell.length_c   1.000
_cell.angle_alpha   90.00
_cell.angle_beta   90.00
_cell.angle_gamma   90.00
#
_symmetry.space_group_name_H-M   'P 1'
#
loop_
_entity.id
_entity.type
_entity.pdbx_description
1 polymer ?
#
loop_
_entity_poly.entity_id
_entity_poly.type
_entity_poly.pdbx_seq_one_letter_code
_entity_poly.pdbx_strand_id
1 'polypeptide(L)'
;MNQKKLKLAEVHFMQRYPGGFSHPEIQAIKKKHRVEQMVALAQEEFAKDRFKNTESVAEAMVKIVSRSSLISMFEKPRFRDAVRTMAHSEKELLTSGLEDFLHGKRQRGFEAMTATLAQWKLAKWSLLTVIPNYYRPDDEVFVKPTTAKGIIQYFELKDLTYSAQPSWDFYQRFRAAVLKMKASVDPLLTPSNVAFLGFLMMSFKAANDRE
;
A
#
# COMPACT_ATOMS: atom_id res chain seq x y z
N MET A 1 -5.91 14.61 13.53
CA MET A 1 -5.96 13.21 14.04
C MET A 1 -6.48 13.20 15.47
N ASN A 2 -7.49 12.37 15.73
CA ASN A 2 -8.05 12.18 17.08
C ASN A 2 -7.23 11.14 17.86
N GLN A 3 -6.35 11.59 18.75
CA GLN A 3 -5.48 10.71 19.53
C GLN A 3 -6.26 9.82 20.53
N LYS A 4 -7.39 10.33 21.09
CA LYS A 4 -8.22 9.52 22.00
C LYS A 4 -8.79 8.30 21.30
N LYS A 5 -9.30 8.47 20.07
CA LYS A 5 -9.80 7.35 19.26
C LYS A 5 -8.69 6.36 18.91
N LEU A 6 -7.49 6.84 18.60
CA LEU A 6 -6.35 5.95 18.31
C LEU A 6 -5.94 5.14 19.55
N LYS A 7 -5.87 5.77 20.71
CA LYS A 7 -5.55 5.08 21.97
C LYS A 7 -6.63 4.06 22.37
N LEU A 8 -7.90 4.42 22.20
CA LEU A 8 -9.01 3.48 22.45
C LEU A 8 -8.96 2.28 21.51
N ALA A 9 -8.67 2.51 20.24
CA ALA A 9 -8.49 1.43 19.25
C ALA A 9 -7.35 0.49 19.65
N GLU A 10 -6.22 1.03 20.09
CA GLU A 10 -5.09 0.26 20.60
C GLU A 10 -5.50 -0.62 21.79
N VAL A 11 -6.16 -0.04 22.80
CA VAL A 11 -6.61 -0.79 23.99
C VAL A 11 -7.56 -1.93 23.58
N HIS A 12 -8.56 -1.65 22.77
CA HIS A 12 -9.52 -2.67 22.33
C HIS A 12 -8.85 -3.77 21.50
N PHE A 13 -7.90 -3.41 20.63
CA PHE A 13 -7.17 -4.39 19.83
C PHE A 13 -6.32 -5.31 20.72
N MET A 14 -5.57 -4.74 21.67
CA MET A 14 -4.71 -5.50 22.59
C MET A 14 -5.53 -6.37 23.57
N GLN A 15 -6.73 -5.93 23.97
CA GLN A 15 -7.65 -6.75 24.75
C GLN A 15 -8.17 -7.96 23.96
N ARG A 16 -8.50 -7.76 22.68
CA ARG A 16 -9.00 -8.83 21.81
C ARG A 16 -7.89 -9.77 21.34
N TYR A 17 -6.69 -9.22 21.11
CA TYR A 17 -5.54 -9.94 20.60
C TYR A 17 -4.31 -9.67 21.50
N PRO A 18 -4.24 -10.31 22.69
CA PRO A 18 -3.08 -10.16 23.58
C PRO A 18 -1.78 -10.49 22.87
N GLY A 19 -0.77 -9.60 22.98
CA GLY A 19 0.47 -9.69 22.21
C GLY A 19 0.39 -9.12 20.78
N GLY A 20 -0.71 -8.43 20.42
CA GLY A 20 -0.87 -7.69 19.18
C GLY A 20 -0.74 -8.58 17.94
N PHE A 21 0.18 -8.22 17.05
CA PHE A 21 0.43 -8.98 15.81
C PHE A 21 1.09 -10.34 16.02
N SER A 22 1.54 -10.66 17.24
CA SER A 22 2.04 -12.01 17.59
C SER A 22 0.92 -12.99 17.96
N HIS A 23 -0.33 -12.50 18.15
CA HIS A 23 -1.48 -13.34 18.46
C HIS A 23 -1.72 -14.39 17.37
N PRO A 24 -2.03 -15.68 17.72
CA PRO A 24 -2.18 -16.77 16.75
C PRO A 24 -3.19 -16.49 15.62
N GLU A 25 -4.34 -15.89 15.93
CA GLU A 25 -5.35 -15.53 14.91
C GLU A 25 -4.80 -14.50 13.91
N ILE A 26 -4.06 -13.51 14.40
CA ILE A 26 -3.45 -12.50 13.53
C ILE A 26 -2.33 -13.12 12.69
N GLN A 27 -1.55 -14.02 13.26
CA GLN A 27 -0.52 -14.76 12.51
C GLN A 27 -1.13 -15.65 11.42
N ALA A 28 -2.29 -16.24 11.65
CA ALA A 28 -3.02 -17.01 10.63
C ALA A 28 -3.43 -16.11 9.44
N ILE A 29 -3.93 -14.90 9.73
CA ILE A 29 -4.26 -13.88 8.70
C ILE A 29 -3.00 -13.49 7.92
N LYS A 30 -1.89 -13.20 8.62
CA LYS A 30 -0.60 -12.83 8.02
C LYS A 30 -0.08 -13.92 7.07
N LYS A 31 -0.14 -15.19 7.49
CA LYS A 31 0.20 -16.35 6.67
C LYS A 31 -0.60 -16.43 5.39
N LYS A 32 -1.92 -16.22 5.47
CA LYS A 32 -2.82 -16.20 4.31
C LYS A 32 -2.44 -15.11 3.30
N HIS A 33 -1.99 -13.97 3.76
CA HIS A 33 -1.59 -12.85 2.91
C HIS A 33 -0.16 -12.93 2.37
N ARG A 34 0.66 -13.86 2.85
CA ARG A 34 2.04 -14.11 2.41
C ARG A 34 2.90 -12.84 2.36
N VAL A 35 2.68 -11.92 3.31
CA VAL A 35 3.29 -10.57 3.28
C VAL A 35 4.80 -10.63 3.20
N GLU A 36 5.46 -11.46 4.02
CA GLU A 36 6.92 -11.60 4.05
C GLU A 36 7.49 -12.10 2.72
N GLN A 37 6.82 -13.07 2.10
CA GLN A 37 7.21 -13.58 0.79
C GLN A 37 7.07 -12.52 -0.32
N MET A 38 6.02 -11.69 -0.22
CA MET A 38 5.80 -10.60 -1.17
C MET A 38 6.82 -9.47 -0.98
N VAL A 39 7.22 -9.18 0.25
CA VAL A 39 8.28 -8.21 0.56
C VAL A 39 9.62 -8.72 -0.01
N ALA A 40 10.03 -9.94 0.30
CA ALA A 40 11.26 -10.51 -0.23
C ALA A 40 11.30 -10.52 -1.76
N LEU A 41 10.19 -10.95 -2.38
CA LEU A 41 10.05 -10.95 -3.83
C LEU A 41 10.16 -9.54 -4.44
N ALA A 42 9.51 -8.54 -3.83
CA ALA A 42 9.59 -7.17 -4.33
C ALA A 42 11.00 -6.60 -4.20
N GLN A 43 11.69 -6.86 -3.07
CA GLN A 43 13.05 -6.40 -2.85
C GLN A 43 14.06 -7.05 -3.81
N GLU A 44 13.86 -8.31 -4.16
CA GLU A 44 14.68 -9.01 -5.16
C GLU A 44 14.43 -8.48 -6.58
N GLU A 45 13.15 -8.41 -7.01
CA GLU A 45 12.77 -8.05 -8.38
C GLU A 45 13.04 -6.58 -8.70
N PHE A 46 12.96 -5.69 -7.70
CA PHE A 46 13.12 -4.24 -7.90
C PHE A 46 14.37 -3.68 -7.24
N ALA A 47 15.40 -4.50 -7.01
CA ALA A 47 16.73 -4.01 -6.67
C ALA A 47 17.24 -3.05 -7.77
N LYS A 48 18.01 -2.03 -7.40
CA LYS A 48 18.39 -0.93 -8.30
C LYS A 48 19.04 -1.39 -9.60
N ASP A 49 19.85 -2.44 -9.54
CA ASP A 49 20.55 -3.01 -10.69
C ASP A 49 19.62 -3.75 -11.67
N ARG A 50 18.41 -4.11 -11.26
CA ARG A 50 17.40 -4.79 -12.10
C ARG A 50 16.77 -3.86 -13.14
N PHE A 51 16.74 -2.57 -12.90
CA PHE A 51 16.09 -1.58 -13.78
C PHE A 51 16.77 -1.37 -15.14
N LYS A 52 17.86 -2.08 -15.41
CA LYS A 52 18.55 -2.06 -16.72
C LYS A 52 17.75 -2.69 -17.86
N ASN A 53 16.74 -3.52 -17.56
CA ASN A 53 15.94 -4.22 -18.55
C ASN A 53 14.45 -3.94 -18.34
N THR A 54 13.90 -3.06 -19.16
CA THR A 54 12.49 -2.63 -19.13
C THR A 54 11.51 -3.80 -19.16
N GLU A 55 11.69 -4.76 -20.04
CA GLU A 55 10.76 -5.90 -20.17
C GLU A 55 10.76 -6.78 -18.91
N SER A 56 11.93 -7.04 -18.36
CA SER A 56 12.05 -7.80 -17.11
C SER A 56 11.36 -7.10 -15.95
N VAL A 57 11.54 -5.79 -15.81
CA VAL A 57 10.89 -5.00 -14.76
C VAL A 57 9.38 -4.94 -14.96
N ALA A 58 8.90 -4.77 -16.20
CA ALA A 58 7.48 -4.78 -16.51
C ALA A 58 6.82 -6.13 -16.13
N GLU A 59 7.44 -7.26 -16.50
CA GLU A 59 6.94 -8.59 -16.09
C GLU A 59 7.04 -8.81 -14.57
N ALA A 60 8.06 -8.28 -13.90
CA ALA A 60 8.15 -8.30 -12.44
C ALA A 60 6.99 -7.51 -11.80
N MET A 61 6.60 -6.37 -12.34
CA MET A 61 5.42 -5.62 -11.91
C MET A 61 4.15 -6.46 -12.06
N VAL A 62 3.97 -7.13 -13.20
CA VAL A 62 2.85 -8.06 -13.43
C VAL A 62 2.86 -9.20 -12.42
N LYS A 63 4.03 -9.78 -12.13
CA LYS A 63 4.21 -10.86 -11.16
C LYS A 63 3.78 -10.46 -9.75
N ILE A 64 4.22 -9.28 -9.27
CA ILE A 64 3.84 -8.76 -7.95
C ILE A 64 2.34 -8.48 -7.87
N VAL A 65 1.78 -7.74 -8.85
CA VAL A 65 0.35 -7.40 -8.86
C VAL A 65 -0.52 -8.66 -8.90
N SER A 66 -0.16 -9.64 -9.74
CA SER A 66 -0.93 -10.89 -9.89
C SER A 66 -0.91 -11.75 -8.61
N ARG A 67 0.22 -11.79 -7.90
CA ARG A 67 0.37 -12.60 -6.67
C ARG A 67 -0.14 -11.90 -5.42
N SER A 68 -0.24 -10.57 -5.43
CA SER A 68 -0.65 -9.79 -4.26
C SER A 68 -2.09 -10.10 -3.85
N SER A 69 -2.30 -10.42 -2.57
CA SER A 69 -3.64 -10.53 -1.98
C SER A 69 -4.28 -9.17 -1.68
N LEU A 70 -3.52 -8.08 -1.79
CA LEU A 70 -4.00 -6.72 -1.58
C LEU A 70 -4.74 -6.18 -2.81
N ILE A 71 -4.46 -6.72 -3.99
CA ILE A 71 -5.06 -6.30 -5.26
C ILE A 71 -6.33 -7.10 -5.54
N SER A 72 -7.35 -6.39 -6.04
CA SER A 72 -8.62 -6.99 -6.45
C SER A 72 -8.44 -8.02 -7.55
N MET A 73 -9.22 -9.11 -7.50
CA MET A 73 -9.25 -10.13 -8.55
C MET A 73 -9.60 -9.55 -9.93
N PHE A 74 -10.38 -8.47 -9.98
CA PHE A 74 -10.74 -7.79 -11.23
C PHE A 74 -9.63 -6.88 -11.79
N GLU A 75 -8.74 -6.37 -10.93
CA GLU A 75 -7.65 -5.50 -11.35
C GLU A 75 -6.43 -6.29 -11.88
N LYS A 76 -6.20 -7.49 -11.35
CA LYS A 76 -5.04 -8.32 -11.72
C LYS A 76 -4.95 -8.63 -13.22
N PRO A 77 -5.98 -9.22 -13.87
CA PRO A 77 -5.92 -9.51 -15.29
C PRO A 77 -5.84 -8.23 -16.13
N ARG A 78 -6.58 -7.20 -15.77
CA ARG A 78 -6.54 -5.92 -16.49
C ARG A 78 -5.16 -5.28 -16.48
N PHE A 79 -4.48 -5.30 -15.34
CA PHE A 79 -3.12 -4.78 -15.23
C PHE A 79 -2.14 -5.61 -16.05
N ARG A 80 -2.19 -6.94 -15.91
CA ARG A 80 -1.34 -7.87 -16.67
C ARG A 80 -1.50 -7.65 -18.17
N ASP A 81 -2.72 -7.65 -18.65
CA ASP A 81 -3.02 -7.57 -20.07
C ASP A 81 -2.62 -6.21 -20.63
N ALA A 82 -2.88 -5.11 -19.90
CA ALA A 82 -2.43 -3.78 -20.28
C ALA A 82 -0.90 -3.71 -20.38
N VAL A 83 -0.15 -4.12 -19.35
CA VAL A 83 1.32 -4.05 -19.36
C VAL A 83 1.90 -4.89 -20.50
N ARG A 84 1.35 -6.04 -20.79
CA ARG A 84 1.82 -6.89 -21.90
C ARG A 84 1.52 -6.31 -23.27
N THR A 85 0.45 -5.54 -23.40
CA THR A 85 0.02 -4.90 -24.66
C THR A 85 0.69 -3.54 -24.88
N MET A 86 1.20 -2.90 -23.83
CA MET A 86 1.93 -1.62 -23.93
C MET A 86 3.07 -1.68 -24.94
N ALA A 87 3.22 -0.61 -25.72
CA ALA A 87 4.41 -0.39 -26.54
C ALA A 87 5.67 -0.31 -25.67
N HIS A 88 6.85 -0.56 -26.22
CA HIS A 88 8.10 -0.53 -25.47
C HIS A 88 8.32 0.81 -24.77
N SER A 89 8.02 1.94 -25.45
CA SER A 89 8.14 3.28 -24.87
C SER A 89 7.19 3.52 -23.67
N GLU A 90 5.99 2.96 -23.68
CA GLU A 90 5.07 3.06 -22.56
C GLU A 90 5.56 2.23 -21.35
N LYS A 91 6.09 1.02 -21.62
CA LYS A 91 6.73 0.20 -20.58
C LYS A 91 7.94 0.91 -19.98
N GLU A 92 8.76 1.56 -20.82
CA GLU A 92 9.90 2.33 -20.37
C GLU A 92 9.48 3.48 -19.45
N LEU A 93 8.42 4.24 -19.80
CA LEU A 93 7.86 5.28 -18.93
C LEU A 93 7.31 4.72 -17.61
N LEU A 94 6.64 3.57 -17.65
CA LEU A 94 6.10 2.93 -16.46
C LEU A 94 7.20 2.42 -15.53
N THR A 95 8.21 1.74 -16.07
CA THR A 95 9.30 1.14 -15.30
C THR A 95 10.28 2.16 -14.78
N SER A 96 10.63 3.19 -15.56
CA SER A 96 11.45 4.32 -15.10
C SER A 96 10.73 5.15 -14.04
N GLY A 97 9.39 5.28 -14.16
CA GLY A 97 8.57 5.86 -13.12
C GLY A 97 8.64 5.07 -11.81
N LEU A 98 8.60 3.74 -11.87
CA LEU A 98 8.79 2.90 -10.69
C LEU A 98 10.21 3.03 -10.12
N GLU A 99 11.23 3.06 -10.96
CA GLU A 99 12.63 3.28 -10.53
C GLU A 99 12.77 4.60 -9.77
N ASP A 100 12.25 5.69 -10.33
CA ASP A 100 12.25 6.98 -9.65
C ASP A 100 11.51 6.97 -8.32
N PHE A 101 10.38 6.28 -8.25
CA PHE A 101 9.64 6.17 -7.00
C PHE A 101 10.44 5.40 -5.94
N LEU A 102 11.09 4.31 -6.32
CA LEU A 102 11.82 3.45 -5.38
C LEU A 102 13.24 3.98 -5.07
N HIS A 103 13.95 4.52 -6.05
CA HIS A 103 15.38 4.80 -5.95
C HIS A 103 15.77 6.23 -6.28
N GLY A 104 14.84 7.07 -6.73
CA GLY A 104 15.10 8.41 -7.21
C GLY A 104 14.16 9.47 -6.64
N LYS A 105 13.60 10.28 -7.53
CA LYS A 105 12.68 11.38 -7.20
C LYS A 105 11.25 10.84 -7.08
N ARG A 106 10.82 10.49 -5.87
CA ARG A 106 9.53 9.82 -5.56
C ARG A 106 8.33 10.49 -6.24
N GLN A 107 8.21 11.81 -6.16
CA GLN A 107 7.10 12.54 -6.77
C GLN A 107 7.07 12.32 -8.29
N ARG A 108 8.20 12.53 -8.95
CA ARG A 108 8.32 12.34 -10.41
C ARG A 108 7.93 10.93 -10.81
N GLY A 109 8.42 9.93 -10.06
CA GLY A 109 8.11 8.53 -10.30
C GLY A 109 6.63 8.22 -10.12
N PHE A 110 6.01 8.71 -9.05
CA PHE A 110 4.58 8.54 -8.81
C PHE A 110 3.73 9.18 -9.94
N GLU A 111 4.06 10.40 -10.34
CA GLU A 111 3.35 11.13 -11.40
C GLU A 111 3.52 10.46 -12.77
N ALA A 112 4.73 9.99 -13.10
CA ALA A 112 4.99 9.26 -14.35
C ALA A 112 4.19 7.95 -14.43
N MET A 113 4.22 7.15 -13.36
CA MET A 113 3.41 5.92 -13.27
C MET A 113 1.92 6.22 -13.38
N THR A 114 1.45 7.28 -12.71
CA THR A 114 0.04 7.69 -12.74
C THR A 114 -0.37 8.09 -14.15
N ALA A 115 0.43 8.90 -14.84
CA ALA A 115 0.14 9.35 -16.20
C ALA A 115 0.11 8.17 -17.20
N THR A 116 1.07 7.26 -17.12
CA THR A 116 1.14 6.07 -18.00
C THR A 116 -0.07 5.16 -17.77
N LEU A 117 -0.37 4.83 -16.51
CA LEU A 117 -1.50 3.96 -16.19
C LEU A 117 -2.87 4.62 -16.46
N ALA A 118 -2.96 5.95 -16.47
CA ALA A 118 -4.20 6.66 -16.80
C ALA A 118 -4.63 6.41 -18.24
N GLN A 119 -3.72 6.31 -19.19
CA GLN A 119 -3.99 6.01 -20.60
C GLN A 119 -4.69 4.64 -20.76
N TRP A 120 -4.43 3.71 -19.84
CA TRP A 120 -5.01 2.38 -19.77
C TRP A 120 -6.20 2.26 -18.80
N LYS A 121 -6.69 3.40 -18.25
CA LYS A 121 -7.73 3.43 -17.19
C LYS A 121 -7.37 2.62 -15.95
N LEU A 122 -6.08 2.55 -15.63
CA LEU A 122 -5.49 1.79 -14.52
C LEU A 122 -4.75 2.67 -13.51
N ALA A 123 -4.87 4.00 -13.58
CA ALA A 123 -4.37 4.90 -12.55
C ALA A 123 -5.21 4.75 -11.27
N LYS A 124 -4.93 3.69 -10.50
CA LYS A 124 -5.62 3.33 -9.27
C LYS A 124 -4.67 3.31 -8.10
N TRP A 125 -5.14 3.78 -6.96
CA TRP A 125 -4.38 3.79 -5.71
C TRP A 125 -3.71 2.45 -5.39
N SER A 126 -4.47 1.36 -5.48
CA SER A 126 -3.97 0.01 -5.22
C SER A 126 -2.78 -0.36 -6.11
N LEU A 127 -2.90 -0.10 -7.42
CA LEU A 127 -1.88 -0.46 -8.40
C LEU A 127 -0.61 0.39 -8.27
N LEU A 128 -0.76 1.68 -7.95
CA LEU A 128 0.38 2.61 -7.77
C LEU A 128 1.16 2.35 -6.48
N THR A 129 0.50 1.87 -5.42
CA THR A 129 1.11 1.83 -4.09
C THR A 129 1.49 0.43 -3.59
N VAL A 130 1.05 -0.64 -4.28
CA VAL A 130 1.32 -2.01 -3.84
C VAL A 130 2.80 -2.38 -3.90
N ILE A 131 3.48 -2.07 -5.00
CA ILE A 131 4.91 -2.38 -5.17
C ILE A 131 5.78 -1.58 -4.20
N PRO A 132 5.67 -0.23 -4.14
CA PRO A 132 6.42 0.56 -3.16
C PRO A 132 6.22 0.09 -1.71
N ASN A 133 4.97 -0.23 -1.35
CA ASN A 133 4.67 -0.73 -0.01
C ASN A 133 5.34 -2.09 0.30
N TYR A 134 5.44 -3.02 -0.65
CA TYR A 134 6.19 -4.26 -0.43
C TYR A 134 7.70 -4.04 -0.44
N TYR A 135 8.20 -3.16 -1.31
CA TYR A 135 9.61 -2.88 -1.43
C TYR A 135 10.19 -2.17 -0.18
N ARG A 136 9.42 -1.22 0.39
CA ARG A 136 9.77 -0.45 1.59
C ARG A 136 8.64 -0.52 2.63
N PRO A 137 8.48 -1.67 3.30
CA PRO A 137 7.31 -1.96 4.14
C PRO A 137 7.19 -1.07 5.38
N ASP A 138 8.26 -0.39 5.77
CA ASP A 138 8.28 0.54 6.90
C ASP A 138 8.20 2.01 6.50
N ASP A 139 8.45 2.33 5.23
CA ASP A 139 8.42 3.69 4.72
C ASP A 139 7.17 3.98 3.90
N GLU A 140 6.83 3.09 2.97
CA GLU A 140 5.74 3.32 2.02
C GLU A 140 4.43 2.72 2.53
N VAL A 141 3.30 3.29 2.13
CA VAL A 141 1.98 2.85 2.58
C VAL A 141 1.13 2.39 1.40
N PHE A 142 0.40 1.31 1.62
CA PHE A 142 -0.59 0.84 0.66
C PHE A 142 -1.89 1.64 0.79
N VAL A 143 -2.38 2.20 -0.32
CA VAL A 143 -3.64 2.95 -0.34
C VAL A 143 -4.76 2.11 -0.95
N LYS A 144 -5.61 1.56 -0.08
CA LYS A 144 -6.87 0.94 -0.48
C LYS A 144 -8.01 1.93 -0.25
N PRO A 145 -8.82 2.26 -1.27
CA PRO A 145 -9.85 3.31 -1.19
C PRO A 145 -10.75 3.23 0.05
N THR A 146 -11.32 2.07 0.31
CA THR A 146 -12.21 1.85 1.46
C THR A 146 -11.49 2.02 2.79
N THR A 147 -10.26 1.53 2.90
CA THR A 147 -9.44 1.64 4.11
C THR A 147 -9.00 3.08 4.35
N ALA A 148 -8.54 3.77 3.29
CA ALA A 148 -8.12 5.17 3.42
C ALA A 148 -9.27 6.08 3.85
N LYS A 149 -10.46 5.94 3.23
CA LYS A 149 -11.66 6.67 3.63
C LYS A 149 -12.03 6.41 5.09
N GLY A 150 -12.06 5.13 5.50
CA GLY A 150 -12.41 4.76 6.89
C GLY A 150 -11.41 5.32 7.90
N ILE A 151 -10.10 5.28 7.62
CA ILE A 151 -9.07 5.87 8.47
C ILE A 151 -9.25 7.39 8.59
N ILE A 152 -9.41 8.09 7.48
CA ILE A 152 -9.57 9.56 7.46
C ILE A 152 -10.80 9.96 8.28
N GLN A 153 -11.92 9.30 8.07
CA GLN A 153 -13.18 9.61 8.74
C GLN A 153 -13.13 9.25 10.24
N TYR A 154 -12.77 8.01 10.57
CA TYR A 154 -12.83 7.52 11.94
C TYR A 154 -11.81 8.20 12.86
N PHE A 155 -10.57 8.36 12.40
CA PHE A 155 -9.52 9.02 13.17
C PHE A 155 -9.46 10.55 12.97
N GLU A 156 -10.43 11.12 12.28
CA GLU A 156 -10.59 12.58 12.10
C GLU A 156 -9.32 13.25 11.54
N LEU A 157 -8.83 12.77 10.42
CA LEU A 157 -7.69 13.38 9.73
C LEU A 157 -8.19 14.60 8.93
N LYS A 158 -8.47 15.71 9.63
CA LYS A 158 -9.19 16.89 9.11
C LYS A 158 -8.55 17.53 7.88
N ASP A 159 -7.22 17.43 7.75
CA ASP A 159 -6.46 18.02 6.65
C ASP A 159 -6.36 17.10 5.42
N LEU A 160 -7.06 15.97 5.43
CA LEU A 160 -7.05 14.97 4.35
C LEU A 160 -8.45 14.76 3.80
N THR A 161 -8.61 15.01 2.50
CA THR A 161 -9.82 14.64 1.75
C THR A 161 -9.45 13.57 0.74
N TYR A 162 -10.11 12.41 0.83
CA TYR A 162 -9.87 11.33 -0.12
C TYR A 162 -10.36 11.70 -1.51
N SER A 163 -9.50 11.49 -2.53
CA SER A 163 -9.88 11.53 -3.95
C SER A 163 -9.72 10.14 -4.57
N ALA A 164 -10.64 9.77 -5.46
CA ALA A 164 -10.52 8.55 -6.24
C ALA A 164 -9.38 8.63 -7.27
N GLN A 165 -9.08 9.84 -7.74
CA GLN A 165 -7.96 10.11 -8.63
C GLN A 165 -6.67 10.21 -7.81
N PRO A 166 -5.66 9.38 -8.10
CA PRO A 166 -4.39 9.44 -7.40
C PRO A 166 -3.66 10.77 -7.65
N SER A 167 -3.11 11.33 -6.57
CA SER A 167 -2.26 12.51 -6.59
C SER A 167 -1.11 12.39 -5.60
N TRP A 168 0.03 12.96 -5.95
CA TRP A 168 1.20 12.95 -5.06
C TRP A 168 0.92 13.67 -3.75
N ASP A 169 0.24 14.82 -3.79
CA ASP A 169 -0.10 15.58 -2.57
C ASP A 169 -0.89 14.73 -1.58
N PHE A 170 -1.95 14.06 -2.03
CA PHE A 170 -2.70 13.17 -1.16
C PHE A 170 -1.82 12.02 -0.64
N TYR A 171 -1.04 11.37 -1.52
CA TYR A 171 -0.21 10.23 -1.13
C TYR A 171 0.78 10.59 -0.02
N GLN A 172 1.56 11.66 -0.21
CA GLN A 172 2.57 12.07 0.77
C GLN A 172 1.95 12.46 2.12
N ARG A 173 0.81 13.16 2.10
CA ARG A 173 0.12 13.59 3.32
C ARG A 173 -0.54 12.42 4.05
N PHE A 174 -1.18 11.51 3.31
CA PHE A 174 -1.75 10.29 3.89
C PHE A 174 -0.66 9.39 4.48
N ARG A 175 0.44 9.19 3.76
CA ARG A 175 1.62 8.47 4.25
C ARG A 175 2.17 9.09 5.53
N ALA A 176 2.38 10.39 5.55
CA ALA A 176 2.87 11.10 6.75
C ALA A 176 1.92 10.94 7.95
N ALA A 177 0.61 11.02 7.72
CA ALA A 177 -0.39 10.81 8.76
C ALA A 177 -0.34 9.38 9.32
N VAL A 178 -0.28 8.35 8.44
CA VAL A 178 -0.18 6.94 8.87
C VAL A 178 1.10 6.69 9.66
N LEU A 179 2.26 7.19 9.20
CA LEU A 179 3.53 7.04 9.93
C LEU A 179 3.51 7.75 11.29
N LYS A 180 2.89 8.93 11.37
CA LYS A 180 2.68 9.62 12.65
C LYS A 180 1.79 8.83 13.60
N MET A 181 0.71 8.22 13.10
CA MET A 181 -0.15 7.35 13.89
C MET A 181 0.63 6.11 14.36
N LYS A 182 1.40 5.48 13.45
CA LYS A 182 2.26 4.32 13.76
C LYS A 182 3.24 4.62 14.90
N ALA A 183 3.87 5.79 14.90
CA ALA A 183 4.80 6.21 15.95
C ALA A 183 4.14 6.54 17.31
N SER A 184 2.79 6.59 17.36
CA SER A 184 2.02 6.97 18.56
C SER A 184 1.37 5.79 19.27
N VAL A 185 1.59 4.54 18.81
CA VAL A 185 1.03 3.31 19.39
C VAL A 185 2.12 2.32 19.78
N ASP A 186 1.71 1.27 20.50
CA ASP A 186 2.61 0.20 20.93
C ASP A 186 3.30 -0.47 19.71
N PRO A 187 4.64 -0.72 19.79
CA PRO A 187 5.40 -1.40 18.75
C PRO A 187 4.83 -2.78 18.34
N LEU A 188 4.14 -3.48 19.22
CA LEU A 188 3.46 -4.75 18.91
C LEU A 188 2.36 -4.61 17.85
N LEU A 189 1.89 -3.38 17.57
CA LEU A 189 0.91 -3.09 16.52
C LEU A 189 1.56 -2.62 15.21
N THR A 190 2.88 -2.50 15.15
CA THR A 190 3.57 -1.80 14.06
C THR A 190 4.65 -2.60 13.34
N PRO A 191 4.50 -3.93 13.14
CA PRO A 191 5.57 -4.74 12.52
C PRO A 191 5.84 -4.38 11.05
N SER A 192 4.90 -3.71 10.38
CA SER A 192 5.04 -3.10 9.05
C SER A 192 3.89 -2.14 8.79
N ASN A 193 3.98 -1.28 7.77
CA ASN A 193 2.89 -0.37 7.42
C ASN A 193 1.62 -1.10 6.97
N VAL A 194 1.74 -2.24 6.26
CA VAL A 194 0.58 -3.07 5.90
C VAL A 194 -0.13 -3.62 7.13
N ALA A 195 0.63 -4.12 8.09
CA ALA A 195 0.08 -4.63 9.34
C ALA A 195 -0.62 -3.51 10.11
N PHE A 196 0.03 -2.36 10.23
CA PHE A 196 -0.55 -1.19 10.90
C PHE A 196 -1.84 -0.69 10.23
N LEU A 197 -1.88 -0.63 8.89
CA LEU A 197 -3.11 -0.32 8.16
C LEU A 197 -4.20 -1.37 8.42
N GLY A 198 -3.83 -2.64 8.58
CA GLY A 198 -4.73 -3.72 8.99
C GLY A 198 -5.33 -3.47 10.36
N PHE A 199 -4.52 -3.10 11.35
CA PHE A 199 -4.97 -2.69 12.68
C PHE A 199 -5.96 -1.53 12.62
N LEU A 200 -5.62 -0.45 11.90
CA LEU A 200 -6.50 0.71 11.75
C LEU A 200 -7.83 0.32 11.10
N MET A 201 -7.78 -0.54 10.06
CA MET A 201 -8.98 -1.04 9.38
C MET A 201 -9.87 -1.86 10.31
N MET A 202 -9.30 -2.77 11.08
CA MET A 202 -10.05 -3.60 12.03
C MET A 202 -10.70 -2.74 13.11
N SER A 203 -10.01 -1.68 13.56
CA SER A 203 -10.50 -0.78 14.60
C SER A 203 -11.72 0.02 14.17
N PHE A 204 -11.73 0.63 12.97
CA PHE A 204 -12.91 1.39 12.54
C PHE A 204 -14.08 0.49 12.13
N LYS A 205 -13.83 -0.72 11.62
CA LYS A 205 -14.89 -1.69 11.35
C LYS A 205 -15.57 -2.14 12.63
N ALA A 206 -14.80 -2.53 13.65
CA ALA A 206 -15.34 -2.94 14.93
C ALA A 206 -16.13 -1.83 15.65
N ALA A 207 -15.83 -0.55 15.37
CA ALA A 207 -16.62 0.57 15.88
C ALA A 207 -17.96 0.70 15.14
N ASN A 208 -17.96 0.58 13.81
CA ASN A 208 -19.18 0.67 13.01
C ASN A 208 -20.15 -0.51 13.25
N ASP A 209 -19.64 -1.69 13.61
CA ASP A 209 -20.45 -2.87 13.91
C ASP A 209 -21.14 -2.77 15.30
N ARG A 210 -20.83 -1.75 16.11
CA ARG A 210 -21.40 -1.49 17.44
C ARG A 210 -22.42 -0.35 17.47
N GLU A 211 -22.48 0.46 16.39
CA GLU A 211 -23.49 1.49 16.17
C GLU A 211 -24.71 0.93 15.41
#